data_b8fbba11ba7520ea1567d58568b56f27
#
_entry.id   b8fbba11ba7520ea1567d58568b56f27
#
_cell.length_a   1.000
_cell.length_b   1.000
_cell.length_c   1.000
_cell.angle_alpha   90.00
_cell.angle_beta   90.00
_cell.angle_gamma   90.00
#
_symmetry.space_group_name_H-M   'P 1'
#
loop_
_entity.id
_entity.type
_entity.pdbx_description
1 polymer ?
#
loop_
_entity_poly.entity_id
_entity_poly.type
_entity_poly.pdbx_seq_one_letter_code
_entity_poly.pdbx_strand_id
1 'polypeptide(L)'
;FFSRAVLETLFYIDFTPDIINCNDWQTALVPVYLNLYYRHLDKFNRIKTIFTIHNIAYQGKYGTDILEDTCGIGRRDQHIVEYDGCANFMKGAFETADKITTVSPTYAQEILDPWFSYGLDALLREKQYKLCGILNGIDMEANNPATDPHIAFNYDVNNFEEGKAKCKEALQDRFGLNKDGSPVFAMVSRMVGMKGFDLVQSVADGLVDRGIEL
;
A
#
# COMPACT_ATOMS: atom_id res chain seq x y z
N PHE A 1 5.08 -13.84 14.32
CA PHE A 1 6.44 -14.33 14.12
C PHE A 1 7.32 -13.28 13.42
N PHE A 2 7.03 -12.89 12.17
CA PHE A 2 7.86 -12.02 11.33
C PHE A 2 8.31 -10.73 12.06
N SER A 3 7.37 -9.96 12.62
CA SER A 3 7.67 -8.68 13.28
C SER A 3 8.64 -8.82 14.46
N ARG A 4 8.60 -9.94 15.17
CA ARG A 4 9.55 -10.22 16.26
C ARG A 4 10.91 -10.67 15.70
N ALA A 5 10.90 -11.50 14.67
CA ALA A 5 12.12 -11.96 14.02
C ALA A 5 12.97 -10.81 13.47
N VAL A 6 12.34 -9.76 12.94
CA VAL A 6 13.05 -8.54 12.47
C VAL A 6 13.88 -7.92 13.58
N LEU A 7 13.31 -7.76 14.78
CA LEU A 7 14.02 -7.17 15.92
C LEU A 7 15.07 -8.13 16.49
N GLU A 8 14.72 -9.43 16.63
CA GLU A 8 15.67 -10.44 17.10
C GLU A 8 16.90 -10.57 16.18
N THR A 9 16.72 -10.49 14.86
CA THR A 9 17.83 -10.56 13.90
C THR A 9 18.91 -9.52 14.17
N LEU A 10 18.54 -8.33 14.67
CA LEU A 10 19.49 -7.27 14.96
C LEU A 10 20.53 -7.66 16.03
N PHE A 11 20.26 -8.66 16.88
CA PHE A 11 21.26 -9.15 17.83
C PHE A 11 22.40 -9.95 17.18
N TYR A 12 22.13 -10.52 15.99
CA TYR A 12 23.03 -11.48 15.33
C TYR A 12 23.77 -10.88 14.13
N ILE A 13 23.45 -9.66 13.74
CA ILE A 13 24.10 -8.96 12.62
C ILE A 13 24.87 -7.74 13.12
N ASP A 14 25.96 -7.41 12.44
CA ASP A 14 26.74 -6.19 12.71
C ASP A 14 26.12 -4.99 11.99
N PHE A 15 24.86 -4.72 12.33
CA PHE A 15 24.10 -3.60 11.80
C PHE A 15 23.10 -3.10 12.85
N THR A 16 23.10 -1.79 13.05
CA THR A 16 22.08 -1.14 13.89
C THR A 16 21.44 -0.03 13.07
N PRO A 17 20.16 -0.17 12.68
CA PRO A 17 19.48 0.83 11.90
C PRO A 17 19.17 2.08 12.74
N ASP A 18 19.23 3.25 12.13
CA ASP A 18 18.68 4.46 12.73
C ASP A 18 17.15 4.47 12.64
N ILE A 19 16.61 3.92 11.55
CA ILE A 19 15.18 3.89 11.26
C ILE A 19 14.77 2.51 10.76
N ILE A 20 13.65 1.99 11.29
CA ILE A 20 12.94 0.82 10.75
C ILE A 20 11.67 1.31 10.04
N ASN A 21 11.58 1.09 8.73
CA ASN A 21 10.39 1.38 7.96
C ASN A 21 9.50 0.14 7.88
N CYS A 22 8.32 0.24 8.47
CA CYS A 22 7.32 -0.81 8.57
C CYS A 22 6.20 -0.55 7.55
N ASN A 23 5.82 -1.56 6.78
CA ASN A 23 4.85 -1.41 5.70
C ASN A 23 3.63 -2.30 5.95
N ASP A 24 2.45 -1.70 6.02
CA ASP A 24 1.16 -2.34 6.24
C ASP A 24 1.06 -3.20 7.53
N TRP A 25 -0.11 -3.79 7.73
CA TRP A 25 -0.44 -4.52 8.95
C TRP A 25 0.50 -5.70 9.26
N GLN A 26 1.12 -6.30 8.24
CA GLN A 26 2.02 -7.44 8.40
C GLN A 26 3.25 -7.10 9.25
N THR A 27 3.67 -5.82 9.20
CA THR A 27 4.82 -5.32 9.96
C THR A 27 4.42 -4.44 11.15
N ALA A 28 3.14 -4.24 11.35
CA ALA A 28 2.59 -3.29 12.35
C ALA A 28 2.99 -3.61 13.80
N LEU A 29 3.29 -4.87 14.11
CA LEU A 29 3.77 -5.23 15.44
C LEU A 29 5.26 -4.94 15.68
N VAL A 30 6.04 -4.55 14.66
CA VAL A 30 7.45 -4.16 14.84
C VAL A 30 7.58 -2.95 15.77
N PRO A 31 6.93 -1.80 15.51
CA PRO A 31 6.98 -0.66 16.42
C PRO A 31 6.37 -0.97 17.79
N VAL A 32 5.35 -1.83 17.86
CA VAL A 32 4.76 -2.27 19.14
C VAL A 32 5.79 -3.03 19.99
N TYR A 33 6.42 -4.05 19.41
CA TYR A 33 7.43 -4.84 20.12
C TYR A 33 8.66 -4.01 20.46
N LEU A 34 9.14 -3.18 19.53
CA LEU A 34 10.25 -2.27 19.80
C LEU A 34 9.97 -1.43 21.06
N ASN A 35 8.77 -0.87 21.15
CA ASN A 35 8.37 -0.02 22.27
C ASN A 35 8.25 -0.82 23.59
N LEU A 36 7.58 -1.99 23.57
CA LEU A 36 7.29 -2.77 24.77
C LEU A 36 8.51 -3.53 25.30
N TYR A 37 9.33 -4.10 24.39
CA TYR A 37 10.29 -5.13 24.81
C TYR A 37 11.75 -4.83 24.50
N TYR A 38 12.06 -3.90 23.58
CA TYR A 38 13.43 -3.67 23.14
C TYR A 38 13.95 -2.26 23.42
N ARG A 39 13.07 -1.26 23.54
CA ARG A 39 13.46 0.16 23.69
C ARG A 39 14.39 0.43 24.87
N HIS A 40 14.33 -0.38 25.92
CA HIS A 40 15.17 -0.25 27.10
C HIS A 40 16.60 -0.77 26.91
N LEU A 41 16.88 -1.46 25.81
CA LEU A 41 18.21 -2.01 25.48
C LEU A 41 19.02 -0.96 24.71
N ASP A 42 20.31 -0.83 25.01
CA ASP A 42 21.20 0.20 24.42
C ASP A 42 21.22 0.17 22.90
N LYS A 43 21.24 -1.05 22.31
CA LYS A 43 21.22 -1.25 20.86
C LYS A 43 19.96 -0.70 20.19
N PHE A 44 18.84 -0.62 20.90
CA PHE A 44 17.51 -0.30 20.34
C PHE A 44 16.97 1.07 20.77
N ASN A 45 17.55 1.71 21.76
CA ASN A 45 17.00 2.90 22.41
C ASN A 45 16.88 4.12 21.47
N ARG A 46 17.74 4.19 20.43
CA ARG A 46 17.78 5.29 19.44
C ARG A 46 17.03 4.98 18.14
N ILE A 47 16.67 3.72 17.92
CA ILE A 47 15.99 3.31 16.68
C ILE A 47 14.63 4.00 16.58
N LYS A 48 14.36 4.67 15.46
CA LYS A 48 13.06 5.26 15.14
C LYS A 48 12.27 4.36 14.23
N THR A 49 10.95 4.51 14.24
CA THR A 49 10.07 3.72 13.39
C THR A 49 9.19 4.62 12.53
N ILE A 50 9.07 4.25 11.26
CA ILE A 50 8.08 4.81 10.33
C ILE A 50 7.11 3.68 9.99
N PHE A 51 5.81 3.96 10.10
CA PHE A 51 4.78 3.03 9.67
C PHE A 51 4.08 3.57 8.43
N THR A 52 4.17 2.84 7.31
CA THR A 52 3.61 3.24 6.02
C THR A 52 2.32 2.47 5.74
N ILE A 53 1.24 3.20 5.48
CA ILE A 53 -0.07 2.68 5.10
C ILE A 53 -0.16 2.68 3.57
N HIS A 54 -0.19 1.50 2.93
CA HIS A 54 -0.47 1.38 1.51
C HIS A 54 -1.96 1.18 1.25
N ASN A 55 -2.64 0.44 2.14
CA ASN A 55 -4.08 0.26 2.07
C ASN A 55 -4.69 0.09 3.47
N ILE A 56 -5.41 1.11 3.92
CA ILE A 56 -6.03 1.14 5.25
C ILE A 56 -7.16 0.12 5.44
N ALA A 57 -7.71 -0.44 4.36
CA ALA A 57 -8.73 -1.48 4.46
C ALA A 57 -8.21 -2.78 5.11
N TYR A 58 -6.90 -3.02 5.01
CA TYR A 58 -6.26 -4.22 5.57
C TYR A 58 -5.53 -3.87 6.86
N GLN A 59 -6.17 -4.09 8.00
CA GLN A 59 -5.73 -3.61 9.31
C GLN A 59 -5.07 -4.67 10.18
N GLY A 60 -5.14 -5.95 9.80
CA GLY A 60 -4.70 -7.05 10.66
C GLY A 60 -5.62 -7.21 11.88
N LYS A 61 -6.93 -7.43 11.63
CA LYS A 61 -7.95 -7.64 12.68
C LYS A 61 -8.08 -9.11 13.03
N TYR A 62 -8.07 -9.40 14.32
CA TYR A 62 -8.19 -10.73 14.90
C TYR A 62 -8.97 -10.68 16.21
N GLY A 63 -9.36 -11.83 16.74
CA GLY A 63 -9.87 -11.93 18.11
C GLY A 63 -8.81 -11.47 19.13
N THR A 64 -9.24 -10.94 20.26
CA THR A 64 -8.33 -10.46 21.32
C THR A 64 -7.57 -11.60 22.01
N ASP A 65 -8.06 -12.84 21.91
CA ASP A 65 -7.46 -14.05 22.42
C ASP A 65 -6.03 -14.28 21.90
N ILE A 66 -5.73 -13.84 20.66
CA ILE A 66 -4.38 -14.01 20.09
C ILE A 66 -3.33 -13.09 20.73
N LEU A 67 -3.73 -12.05 21.45
CA LEU A 67 -2.78 -11.05 21.95
C LEU A 67 -1.81 -11.63 22.99
N GLU A 68 -2.28 -12.43 23.93
CA GLU A 68 -1.44 -13.04 24.96
C GLU A 68 -0.69 -14.26 24.41
N ASP A 69 -1.41 -15.23 23.85
CA ASP A 69 -0.85 -16.53 23.46
C ASP A 69 0.03 -16.47 22.21
N THR A 70 -0.45 -15.77 21.17
CA THR A 70 0.23 -15.75 19.87
C THR A 70 1.18 -14.56 19.73
N CYS A 71 0.73 -13.38 20.16
CA CYS A 71 1.53 -12.15 20.02
C CYS A 71 2.46 -11.93 21.21
N GLY A 72 2.21 -12.58 22.36
CA GLY A 72 2.98 -12.41 23.57
C GLY A 72 2.81 -11.01 24.20
N ILE A 73 1.66 -10.35 23.95
CA ILE A 73 1.33 -9.04 24.52
C ILE A 73 0.47 -9.27 25.76
N GLY A 74 1.07 -9.06 26.92
CA GLY A 74 0.40 -9.29 28.20
C GLY A 74 -0.77 -8.33 28.43
N ARG A 75 -1.71 -8.73 29.28
CA ARG A 75 -2.99 -8.01 29.55
C ARG A 75 -2.83 -6.52 29.84
N ARG A 76 -1.74 -6.15 30.50
CA ARG A 76 -1.45 -4.74 30.81
C ARG A 76 -1.29 -3.87 29.56
N ASP A 77 -0.74 -4.45 28.48
CA ASP A 77 -0.32 -3.73 27.27
C ASP A 77 -1.27 -3.98 26.09
N GLN A 78 -2.29 -4.84 26.22
CA GLN A 78 -3.25 -5.17 25.17
C GLN A 78 -3.99 -3.94 24.62
N HIS A 79 -4.25 -2.95 25.50
CA HIS A 79 -4.89 -1.69 25.10
C HIS A 79 -4.15 -0.95 23.98
N ILE A 80 -2.84 -1.22 23.78
CA ILE A 80 -2.05 -0.64 22.67
C ILE A 80 -2.52 -1.15 21.32
N VAL A 81 -2.98 -2.40 21.26
CA VAL A 81 -3.35 -3.11 20.03
C VAL A 81 -4.86 -3.33 19.93
N GLU A 82 -5.56 -3.37 21.06
CA GLU A 82 -7.01 -3.55 21.09
C GLU A 82 -7.73 -2.29 20.60
N TYR A 83 -8.68 -2.49 19.69
CA TYR A 83 -9.54 -1.44 19.16
C TYR A 83 -10.87 -2.02 18.70
N ASP A 84 -11.97 -1.40 19.12
CA ASP A 84 -13.34 -1.80 18.75
C ASP A 84 -13.62 -3.30 18.99
N GLY A 85 -13.19 -3.80 20.16
CA GLY A 85 -13.41 -5.18 20.61
C GLY A 85 -12.59 -6.24 19.88
N CYS A 86 -11.60 -5.85 19.08
CA CYS A 86 -10.70 -6.78 18.41
C CYS A 86 -9.22 -6.39 18.57
N ALA A 87 -8.31 -7.33 18.34
CA ALA A 87 -6.92 -7.02 18.09
C ALA A 87 -6.80 -6.35 16.72
N ASN A 88 -6.28 -5.12 16.65
CA ASN A 88 -6.04 -4.38 15.42
C ASN A 88 -4.56 -3.99 15.35
N PHE A 89 -3.79 -4.68 14.53
CA PHE A 89 -2.34 -4.49 14.48
C PHE A 89 -1.96 -3.11 13.95
N MET A 90 -2.70 -2.59 12.97
CA MET A 90 -2.45 -1.26 12.42
C MET A 90 -2.65 -0.17 13.48
N LYS A 91 -3.67 -0.31 14.34
CA LYS A 91 -3.89 0.57 15.51
C LYS A 91 -2.67 0.53 16.44
N GLY A 92 -2.13 -0.64 16.70
CA GLY A 92 -0.92 -0.78 17.52
C GLY A 92 0.27 -0.01 16.94
N ALA A 93 0.46 -0.07 15.62
CA ALA A 93 1.49 0.72 14.94
C ALA A 93 1.22 2.23 15.02
N PHE A 94 -0.05 2.67 14.91
CA PHE A 94 -0.40 4.08 15.06
C PHE A 94 -0.07 4.62 16.46
N GLU A 95 -0.23 3.82 17.49
CA GLU A 95 0.14 4.22 18.86
C GLU A 95 1.65 4.36 19.03
N THR A 96 2.42 3.42 18.50
CA THR A 96 3.81 3.21 18.88
C THR A 96 4.85 3.71 17.89
N ALA A 97 4.50 3.87 16.59
CA ALA A 97 5.43 4.39 15.59
C ALA A 97 5.75 5.88 15.81
N ASP A 98 6.99 6.27 15.53
CA ASP A 98 7.44 7.67 15.62
C ASP A 98 6.81 8.54 14.52
N LYS A 99 6.60 7.98 13.31
CA LYS A 99 5.91 8.61 12.18
C LYS A 99 4.97 7.63 11.50
N ILE A 100 3.90 8.17 10.93
CA ILE A 100 2.94 7.45 10.09
C ILE A 100 3.00 8.09 8.71
N THR A 101 3.16 7.27 7.68
CA THR A 101 3.12 7.74 6.30
C THR A 101 2.06 7.00 5.50
N THR A 102 1.61 7.61 4.41
CA THR A 102 0.79 6.95 3.40
C THR A 102 1.22 7.37 2.00
N VAL A 103 0.64 6.78 0.97
CA VAL A 103 1.14 6.82 -0.41
C VAL A 103 0.76 8.05 -1.22
N SER A 104 0.06 9.03 -0.63
CA SER A 104 -0.12 10.36 -1.23
C SER A 104 -0.54 11.41 -0.19
N PRO A 105 -0.24 12.70 -0.41
CA PRO A 105 -0.75 13.79 0.43
C PRO A 105 -2.27 13.85 0.48
N THR A 106 -2.95 13.60 -0.64
CA THR A 106 -4.41 13.53 -0.72
C THR A 106 -4.94 12.37 0.13
N TYR A 107 -4.36 11.19 -0.01
CA TYR A 107 -4.79 10.02 0.77
C TYR A 107 -4.58 10.22 2.28
N ALA A 108 -3.53 10.95 2.68
CA ALA A 108 -3.32 11.32 4.09
C ALA A 108 -4.47 12.18 4.66
N GLN A 109 -5.16 12.95 3.82
CA GLN A 109 -6.36 13.68 4.22
C GLN A 109 -7.62 12.82 4.14
N GLU A 110 -7.76 12.02 3.10
CA GLU A 110 -8.92 11.14 2.90
C GLU A 110 -9.10 10.16 4.06
N ILE A 111 -8.02 9.52 4.53
CA ILE A 111 -8.10 8.56 5.64
C ILE A 111 -8.45 9.17 7.01
N LEU A 112 -8.55 10.50 7.11
CA LEU A 112 -9.10 11.19 8.28
C LEU A 112 -10.64 11.28 8.24
N ASP A 113 -11.25 11.00 7.08
CA ASP A 113 -12.70 10.98 6.89
C ASP A 113 -13.26 9.59 7.19
N PRO A 114 -14.41 9.48 7.92
CA PRO A 114 -15.02 8.20 8.24
C PRO A 114 -15.33 7.30 7.03
N TRP A 115 -15.60 7.89 5.86
CA TRP A 115 -15.91 7.17 4.63
C TRP A 115 -14.71 6.36 4.10
N PHE A 116 -13.49 6.89 4.27
CA PHE A 116 -12.28 6.29 3.71
C PHE A 116 -11.42 5.57 4.75
N SER A 117 -11.66 5.80 6.05
CA SER A 117 -10.81 5.32 7.15
C SER A 117 -11.02 3.87 7.56
N TYR A 118 -12.10 3.23 7.12
CA TYR A 118 -12.52 1.92 7.59
C TYR A 118 -12.62 1.81 9.13
N GLY A 119 -13.10 2.92 9.76
CA GLY A 119 -13.31 3.02 11.20
C GLY A 119 -12.09 3.47 12.01
N LEU A 120 -11.01 3.90 11.38
CA LEU A 120 -9.79 4.40 12.05
C LEU A 120 -9.66 5.93 12.05
N ASP A 121 -10.65 6.67 11.54
CA ASP A 121 -10.61 8.13 11.40
C ASP A 121 -10.39 8.88 12.70
N ALA A 122 -11.10 8.50 13.77
CA ALA A 122 -10.94 9.15 15.08
C ALA A 122 -9.51 9.01 15.60
N LEU A 123 -8.94 7.81 15.49
CA LEU A 123 -7.57 7.52 15.90
C LEU A 123 -6.55 8.27 15.03
N LEU A 124 -6.75 8.29 13.70
CA LEU A 124 -5.85 8.99 12.79
C LEU A 124 -5.90 10.52 12.98
N ARG A 125 -7.07 11.09 13.26
CA ARG A 125 -7.18 12.50 13.61
C ARG A 125 -6.41 12.85 14.89
N GLU A 126 -6.48 11.99 15.91
CA GLU A 126 -5.69 12.15 17.12
C GLU A 126 -4.18 12.11 16.85
N LYS A 127 -3.75 11.25 15.92
CA LYS A 127 -2.33 11.06 15.54
C LYS A 127 -1.90 11.89 14.32
N GLN A 128 -2.72 12.84 13.85
CA GLN A 128 -2.46 13.63 12.64
C GLN A 128 -1.13 14.36 12.67
N TYR A 129 -0.64 14.77 13.84
CA TYR A 129 0.64 15.46 14.02
C TYR A 129 1.85 14.66 13.53
N LYS A 130 1.73 13.35 13.41
CA LYS A 130 2.78 12.46 12.90
C LYS A 130 2.44 11.76 11.59
N LEU A 131 1.29 12.10 10.97
CA LEU A 131 0.84 11.57 9.69
C LEU A 131 1.30 12.47 8.54
N CYS A 132 1.83 11.88 7.47
CA CYS A 132 2.09 12.57 6.20
C CYS A 132 1.91 11.64 5.00
N GLY A 133 1.68 12.24 3.83
CA GLY A 133 1.58 11.51 2.57
C GLY A 133 2.82 11.70 1.71
N ILE A 134 3.34 10.62 1.15
CA ILE A 134 4.51 10.61 0.26
C ILE A 134 4.14 9.83 -0.99
N LEU A 135 4.25 10.44 -2.17
CA LEU A 135 3.95 9.77 -3.44
C LEU A 135 4.96 8.66 -3.71
N ASN A 136 4.45 7.54 -4.23
CA ASN A 136 5.31 6.50 -4.74
C ASN A 136 6.14 6.99 -5.93
N GLY A 137 7.37 6.52 -6.03
CA GLY A 137 8.22 6.75 -7.19
C GLY A 137 7.82 5.90 -8.39
N ILE A 138 8.34 6.27 -9.54
CA ILE A 138 8.27 5.50 -10.79
C ILE A 138 9.70 5.14 -11.17
N ASP A 139 9.94 3.88 -11.52
CA ASP A 139 11.19 3.46 -12.12
C ASP A 139 11.27 4.00 -13.56
N MET A 140 12.06 5.05 -13.73
CA MET A 140 12.20 5.76 -15.00
C MET A 140 13.04 5.00 -16.02
N GLU A 141 13.80 3.99 -15.63
CA GLU A 141 14.55 3.13 -16.52
C GLU A 141 13.66 1.98 -17.02
N ALA A 142 13.04 1.26 -16.10
CA ALA A 142 12.16 0.13 -16.46
C ALA A 142 10.89 0.55 -17.20
N ASN A 143 10.37 1.76 -16.92
CA ASN A 143 9.15 2.29 -17.56
C ASN A 143 9.43 3.37 -18.61
N ASN A 144 10.56 3.29 -19.30
CA ASN A 144 10.93 4.25 -20.33
C ASN A 144 10.49 3.76 -21.73
N PRO A 145 9.48 4.38 -22.36
CA PRO A 145 9.03 3.94 -23.68
C PRO A 145 10.07 4.08 -24.79
N ALA A 146 11.12 4.90 -24.59
CA ALA A 146 12.20 5.02 -25.55
C ALA A 146 13.12 3.79 -25.59
N THR A 147 13.17 3.02 -24.51
CA THR A 147 14.09 1.88 -24.35
C THR A 147 13.40 0.58 -23.92
N ASP A 148 12.10 0.59 -23.68
CA ASP A 148 11.33 -0.60 -23.25
C ASP A 148 11.32 -1.65 -24.38
N PRO A 149 11.90 -2.84 -24.17
CA PRO A 149 11.92 -3.90 -25.17
C PRO A 149 10.58 -4.63 -25.34
N HIS A 150 9.59 -4.35 -24.49
CA HIS A 150 8.30 -5.06 -24.46
C HIS A 150 7.22 -4.37 -25.29
N ILE A 151 7.41 -3.10 -25.68
CA ILE A 151 6.47 -2.39 -26.53
C ILE A 151 6.81 -2.59 -28.01
N ALA A 152 5.79 -2.59 -28.87
CA ALA A 152 5.96 -2.88 -30.29
C ALA A 152 6.77 -1.81 -31.05
N PHE A 153 6.74 -0.58 -30.58
CA PHE A 153 7.47 0.54 -31.16
C PHE A 153 7.94 1.49 -30.05
N ASN A 154 9.24 1.74 -29.97
CA ASN A 154 9.79 2.68 -29.01
C ASN A 154 9.53 4.13 -29.40
N TYR A 155 9.22 4.99 -28.45
CA TYR A 155 8.94 6.40 -28.67
C TYR A 155 9.39 7.27 -27.49
N ASP A 156 9.61 8.54 -27.79
CA ASP A 156 9.88 9.58 -26.79
C ASP A 156 8.90 10.75 -26.91
N VAL A 157 9.18 11.86 -26.24
CA VAL A 157 8.34 13.07 -26.26
C VAL A 157 8.21 13.70 -27.66
N ASN A 158 9.14 13.44 -28.59
CA ASN A 158 9.16 14.06 -29.89
C ASN A 158 8.34 13.28 -30.96
N ASN A 159 8.15 11.97 -30.75
CA ASN A 159 7.45 11.09 -31.68
C ASN A 159 6.36 10.23 -31.02
N PHE A 160 5.86 10.64 -29.85
CA PHE A 160 4.91 9.81 -29.06
C PHE A 160 3.60 9.54 -29.80
N GLU A 161 3.10 10.47 -30.63
CA GLU A 161 1.86 10.27 -31.39
C GLU A 161 1.99 9.11 -32.39
N GLU A 162 3.04 9.12 -33.20
CA GLU A 162 3.34 8.04 -34.13
C GLU A 162 3.64 6.73 -33.39
N GLY A 163 4.45 6.79 -32.32
CA GLY A 163 4.84 5.62 -31.56
C GLY A 163 3.66 4.95 -30.89
N LYS A 164 2.76 5.72 -30.26
CA LYS A 164 1.55 5.18 -29.65
C LYS A 164 0.57 4.62 -30.68
N ALA A 165 0.44 5.26 -31.88
CA ALA A 165 -0.37 4.72 -32.98
C ALA A 165 0.11 3.33 -33.40
N LYS A 166 1.43 3.17 -33.63
CA LYS A 166 2.03 1.87 -33.97
C LYS A 166 1.88 0.82 -32.88
N CYS A 167 2.03 1.22 -31.61
CA CYS A 167 1.78 0.31 -30.48
C CYS A 167 0.30 -0.12 -30.40
N LYS A 168 -0.64 0.81 -30.68
CA LYS A 168 -2.07 0.49 -30.75
C LYS A 168 -2.36 -0.51 -31.88
N GLU A 169 -1.83 -0.30 -33.08
CA GLU A 169 -1.99 -1.22 -34.18
C GLU A 169 -1.48 -2.63 -33.86
N ALA A 170 -0.29 -2.72 -33.25
CA ALA A 170 0.26 -4.00 -32.83
C ALA A 170 -0.61 -4.70 -31.76
N LEU A 171 -1.22 -3.93 -30.85
CA LEU A 171 -2.16 -4.44 -29.86
C LEU A 171 -3.43 -4.97 -30.54
N GLN A 172 -4.00 -4.20 -31.48
CA GLN A 172 -5.17 -4.59 -32.25
C GLN A 172 -4.92 -5.87 -33.05
N ASP A 173 -3.76 -6.00 -33.72
CA ASP A 173 -3.36 -7.24 -34.40
C ASP A 173 -3.31 -8.44 -33.45
N ARG A 174 -2.70 -8.23 -32.29
CA ARG A 174 -2.52 -9.30 -31.29
C ARG A 174 -3.84 -9.83 -30.74
N PHE A 175 -4.84 -8.99 -30.59
CA PHE A 175 -6.14 -9.33 -30.01
C PHE A 175 -7.26 -9.47 -31.05
N GLY A 176 -6.96 -9.30 -32.35
CA GLY A 176 -7.95 -9.41 -33.42
C GLY A 176 -9.00 -8.30 -33.38
N LEU A 177 -8.60 -7.09 -32.93
CA LEU A 177 -9.47 -5.92 -32.84
C LEU A 177 -9.51 -5.19 -34.18
N ASN A 178 -10.56 -4.35 -34.38
CA ASN A 178 -10.70 -3.58 -35.61
C ASN A 178 -9.68 -2.45 -35.71
N LYS A 179 -9.24 -2.13 -36.93
CA LYS A 179 -8.34 -1.00 -37.24
C LYS A 179 -9.07 0.16 -37.91
N ASP A 180 -10.27 0.44 -37.45
CA ASP A 180 -11.15 1.47 -38.03
C ASP A 180 -11.01 2.85 -37.37
N GLY A 181 -10.02 3.00 -36.48
CA GLY A 181 -9.81 4.23 -35.70
C GLY A 181 -10.52 4.25 -34.35
N SER A 182 -11.34 3.24 -34.04
CA SER A 182 -12.06 3.11 -32.77
C SER A 182 -11.12 3.22 -31.56
N PRO A 183 -11.57 3.84 -30.46
CA PRO A 183 -10.82 3.82 -29.20
C PRO A 183 -10.69 2.39 -28.67
N VAL A 184 -9.50 2.04 -28.17
CA VAL A 184 -9.26 0.78 -27.48
C VAL A 184 -9.09 1.07 -25.99
N PHE A 185 -9.93 0.46 -25.16
CA PHE A 185 -9.83 0.51 -23.72
C PHE A 185 -9.32 -0.81 -23.19
N ALA A 186 -8.49 -0.78 -22.17
CA ALA A 186 -7.99 -1.99 -21.55
C ALA A 186 -7.98 -1.84 -20.02
N MET A 187 -8.30 -2.92 -19.34
CA MET A 187 -8.24 -3.02 -17.89
C MET A 187 -7.37 -4.20 -17.49
N VAL A 188 -6.19 -3.91 -16.95
CA VAL A 188 -5.23 -4.92 -16.48
C VAL A 188 -5.07 -4.77 -14.97
N SER A 189 -5.70 -5.65 -14.20
CA SER A 189 -5.67 -5.57 -12.73
C SER A 189 -6.09 -6.90 -12.10
N ARG A 190 -5.93 -7.00 -10.77
CA ARG A 190 -6.54 -8.11 -10.02
C ARG A 190 -8.07 -7.97 -10.02
N MET A 191 -8.79 -9.06 -10.21
CA MET A 191 -10.27 -9.09 -10.19
C MET A 191 -10.79 -9.01 -8.75
N VAL A 192 -10.69 -7.82 -8.14
CA VAL A 192 -11.19 -7.51 -6.80
C VAL A 192 -12.07 -6.27 -6.85
N GLY A 193 -13.07 -6.16 -5.96
CA GLY A 193 -14.07 -5.10 -5.98
C GLY A 193 -13.49 -3.67 -6.03
N MET A 194 -12.41 -3.42 -5.27
CA MET A 194 -11.76 -2.10 -5.24
C MET A 194 -11.13 -1.66 -6.58
N LYS A 195 -11.10 -2.53 -7.60
CA LYS A 195 -10.59 -2.19 -8.94
C LYS A 195 -11.71 -1.77 -9.91
N GLY A 196 -12.96 -1.80 -9.48
CA GLY A 196 -14.09 -1.28 -10.24
C GLY A 196 -14.51 -2.14 -11.43
N PHE A 197 -14.25 -3.45 -11.43
CA PHE A 197 -14.70 -4.35 -12.49
C PHE A 197 -16.22 -4.35 -12.63
N ASP A 198 -16.94 -4.25 -11.54
CA ASP A 198 -18.39 -4.13 -11.48
C ASP A 198 -18.89 -2.85 -12.19
N LEU A 199 -18.16 -1.74 -12.04
CA LEU A 199 -18.47 -0.49 -12.74
C LEU A 199 -18.26 -0.63 -14.24
N VAL A 200 -17.12 -1.22 -14.68
CA VAL A 200 -16.86 -1.47 -16.11
C VAL A 200 -17.91 -2.41 -16.68
N GLN A 201 -18.24 -3.50 -15.99
CA GLN A 201 -19.25 -4.46 -16.42
C GLN A 201 -20.62 -3.79 -16.60
N SER A 202 -21.00 -2.86 -15.72
CA SER A 202 -22.30 -2.17 -15.79
C SER A 202 -22.45 -1.25 -17.01
N VAL A 203 -21.35 -0.84 -17.65
CA VAL A 203 -21.36 0.08 -18.80
C VAL A 203 -20.79 -0.55 -20.07
N ALA A 204 -20.33 -1.80 -20.03
CA ALA A 204 -19.61 -2.47 -21.12
C ALA A 204 -20.40 -2.47 -22.43
N ASP A 205 -21.68 -2.88 -22.42
CA ASP A 205 -22.54 -2.88 -23.59
C ASP A 205 -22.66 -1.48 -24.22
N GLY A 206 -22.85 -0.45 -23.37
CA GLY A 206 -22.94 0.94 -23.81
C GLY A 206 -21.63 1.50 -24.36
N LEU A 207 -20.46 0.96 -23.97
CA LEU A 207 -19.16 1.30 -24.56
C LEU A 207 -19.01 0.66 -25.94
N VAL A 208 -19.35 -0.63 -26.06
CA VAL A 208 -19.33 -1.37 -27.33
C VAL A 208 -20.29 -0.76 -28.35
N ASP A 209 -21.51 -0.41 -27.96
CA ASP A 209 -22.51 0.26 -28.81
C ASP A 209 -22.03 1.62 -29.34
N ARG A 210 -21.07 2.27 -28.68
CA ARG A 210 -20.43 3.51 -29.13
C ARG A 210 -19.18 3.27 -29.98
N GLY A 211 -18.90 2.02 -30.34
CA GLY A 211 -17.74 1.66 -31.16
C GLY A 211 -16.42 1.69 -30.36
N ILE A 212 -16.45 1.50 -29.05
CA ILE A 212 -15.26 1.35 -28.22
C ILE A 212 -14.93 -0.14 -28.14
N GLU A 213 -13.69 -0.48 -28.43
CA GLU A 213 -13.15 -1.83 -28.21
C GLU A 213 -12.66 -1.97 -26.76
N LEU A 214 -13.11 -3.02 -26.05
CA LEU A 214 -12.88 -3.22 -24.62
C LEU A 214 -12.18 -4.56 -24.37
#